data_fe2a099d529d83c3b815a3f6f12fc087
#
_entry.id   fe2a099d529d83c3b815a3f6f12fc087
#
_cell.length_a   1.000
_cell.length_b   1.000
_cell.length_c   1.000
_cell.angle_alpha   90.00
_cell.angle_beta   90.00
_cell.angle_gamma   90.00
#
_symmetry.space_group_name_H-M   'P 1'
#
loop_
_entity.id
_entity.type
_entity.pdbx_description
1 polymer ?
#
loop_
_entity_poly.entity_id
_entity_poly.type
_entity_poly.pdbx_seq_one_letter_code
_entity_poly.pdbx_strand_id
1 'polypeptide(L)'
;MTVNLRNFFNPKIKSSKMGEFQELMPIEGMEASAVSADLYGDGRDDLVLFYFQEGANFAAVYTTSKVTSASINWNLKIKRHFVKAIMVNTQNANTFTGIKGAQGLKEIATTLAKNLTLKSSQAAKGTSEVVKITDLLFASTGVIGEEFPYTKIKNTVPELVKKLKIE
;
A
#
# COMPACT_ATOMS: atom_id res chain seq x y z
N MET A 1 19.07 12.95 6.59
CA MET A 1 18.05 12.64 7.63
C MET A 1 17.95 11.13 7.74
N THR A 2 18.08 10.58 8.94
CA THR A 2 18.06 9.13 9.16
C THR A 2 16.64 8.70 9.43
N VAL A 3 16.12 7.72 8.70
CA VAL A 3 14.76 7.19 8.92
C VAL A 3 14.76 6.34 10.18
N ASN A 4 14.01 6.76 11.19
CA ASN A 4 13.80 5.96 12.38
C ASN A 4 12.56 5.07 12.19
N LEU A 5 12.75 3.82 11.78
CA LEU A 5 11.68 2.85 11.59
C LEU A 5 10.84 2.58 12.85
N ARG A 6 11.33 2.97 14.04
CA ARG A 6 10.55 2.86 15.29
C ARG A 6 9.25 3.67 15.24
N ASN A 7 9.20 4.73 14.42
CA ASN A 7 8.00 5.55 14.26
C ASN A 7 6.96 4.91 13.33
N PHE A 8 7.33 3.89 12.56
CA PHE A 8 6.43 3.11 11.72
C PHE A 8 5.72 1.98 12.48
N PHE A 9 6.32 1.50 13.57
CA PHE A 9 5.78 0.40 14.34
C PHE A 9 5.19 0.92 15.65
N ASN A 10 3.95 0.55 15.93
CA ASN A 10 3.31 0.88 17.21
C ASN A 10 4.21 0.41 18.37
N PRO A 11 4.70 1.30 19.25
CA PRO A 11 5.59 0.94 20.34
C PRO A 11 5.00 -0.04 21.35
N LYS A 12 3.68 -0.29 21.29
CA LYS A 12 2.99 -1.30 22.09
C LYS A 12 3.19 -2.74 21.57
N ILE A 13 3.65 -2.91 20.34
CA ILE A 13 4.03 -4.23 19.84
C ILE A 13 5.41 -4.52 20.40
N LYS A 14 5.49 -5.30 21.48
CA LYS A 14 6.77 -5.89 21.94
C LYS A 14 7.38 -6.58 20.74
N SER A 15 8.53 -6.07 20.29
CA SER A 15 9.23 -6.59 19.13
C SER A 15 9.32 -8.11 19.22
N SER A 16 9.00 -8.77 18.14
CA SER A 16 9.43 -10.14 17.93
C SER A 16 10.94 -10.22 18.15
N LYS A 17 11.50 -11.38 18.32
CA LYS A 17 12.91 -11.68 18.54
C LYS A 17 13.91 -11.12 17.49
N MET A 18 13.46 -10.24 16.62
CA MET A 18 14.29 -9.46 15.70
C MET A 18 14.88 -8.29 16.48
N GLY A 19 16.20 -8.28 16.63
CA GLY A 19 16.95 -7.28 17.38
C GLY A 19 16.62 -5.81 17.06
N GLU A 20 17.44 -4.88 17.46
CA GLU A 20 17.24 -3.47 17.14
C GLU A 20 17.26 -3.24 15.61
N PHE A 21 16.24 -2.52 15.11
CA PHE A 21 16.22 -2.12 13.71
C PHE A 21 17.37 -1.13 13.45
N GLN A 22 18.12 -1.38 12.39
CA GLN A 22 19.11 -0.42 11.92
C GLN A 22 18.42 0.84 11.41
N GLU A 23 19.03 1.99 11.63
CA GLU A 23 18.60 3.23 10.98
C GLU A 23 18.85 3.10 9.47
N LEU A 24 17.79 3.27 8.69
CA LEU A 24 17.87 3.24 7.23
C LEU A 24 17.98 4.67 6.69
N MET A 25 18.81 4.84 5.67
CA MET A 25 18.87 6.11 4.94
C MET A 25 17.57 6.30 4.13
N PRO A 26 17.04 7.53 4.03
CA PRO A 26 15.91 7.82 3.15
C PRO A 26 16.22 7.42 1.71
N ILE A 27 15.21 6.91 1.03
CA ILE A 27 15.29 6.63 -0.40
C ILE A 27 14.80 7.88 -1.14
N GLU A 28 15.69 8.49 -1.92
CA GLU A 28 15.35 9.69 -2.68
C GLU A 28 14.18 9.42 -3.64
N GLY A 29 13.20 10.32 -3.67
CA GLY A 29 11.99 10.19 -4.51
C GLY A 29 10.94 9.23 -3.99
N MET A 30 11.14 8.59 -2.82
CA MET A 30 10.15 7.75 -2.18
C MET A 30 9.55 8.45 -0.95
N GLU A 31 8.23 8.48 -0.89
CA GLU A 31 7.48 8.83 0.31
C GLU A 31 6.80 7.59 0.87
N ALA A 32 6.66 7.51 2.18
CA ALA A 32 5.95 6.43 2.84
C ALA A 32 4.94 6.96 3.87
N SER A 33 3.91 6.17 4.14
CA SER A 33 2.97 6.42 5.22
C SER A 33 2.39 5.12 5.75
N ALA A 34 2.01 5.15 7.03
CA ALA A 34 1.25 4.08 7.67
C ALA A 34 0.08 4.69 8.44
N VAL A 35 -1.06 4.01 8.42
CA VAL A 35 -2.27 4.40 9.15
C VAL A 35 -3.08 3.18 9.56
N SER A 36 -3.94 3.36 10.55
CA SER A 36 -4.95 2.36 10.92
C SER A 36 -6.24 2.59 10.13
N ALA A 37 -6.71 1.55 9.42
CA ALA A 37 -8.09 1.45 8.96
C ALA A 37 -8.97 0.70 9.97
N ASP A 38 -8.43 0.45 11.17
CA ASP A 38 -9.10 -0.30 12.23
C ASP A 38 -9.54 -1.70 11.78
N LEU A 39 -8.68 -2.39 11.06
CA LEU A 39 -8.95 -3.76 10.60
C LEU A 39 -8.84 -4.75 11.77
N TYR A 40 -7.97 -4.45 12.74
CA TYR A 40 -7.78 -5.26 13.94
C TYR A 40 -8.69 -4.85 15.11
N GLY A 41 -9.30 -3.67 15.08
CA GLY A 41 -10.11 -3.15 16.18
C GLY A 41 -9.28 -2.67 17.39
N ASP A 42 -7.97 -2.46 17.25
CA ASP A 42 -7.06 -2.04 18.34
C ASP A 42 -6.25 -0.78 17.99
N GLY A 43 -6.54 -0.14 16.86
CA GLY A 43 -5.96 1.13 16.43
C GLY A 43 -4.51 1.03 15.96
N ARG A 44 -3.95 -0.19 15.81
CA ARG A 44 -2.61 -0.34 15.21
C ARG A 44 -2.65 -0.01 13.72
N ASP A 45 -1.51 0.43 13.18
CA ASP A 45 -1.36 0.65 11.76
C ASP A 45 -1.47 -0.68 11.01
N ASP A 46 -2.38 -0.73 10.04
CA ASP A 46 -2.71 -1.92 9.24
C ASP A 46 -2.69 -1.65 7.73
N LEU A 47 -2.50 -0.39 7.34
CA LEU A 47 -2.27 0.03 5.97
C LEU A 47 -0.94 0.75 5.83
N VAL A 48 -0.19 0.40 4.79
CA VAL A 48 1.07 1.06 4.43
C VAL A 48 1.02 1.45 2.96
N LEU A 49 1.54 2.62 2.63
CA LEU A 49 1.67 3.11 1.27
C LEU A 49 3.11 3.58 1.03
N PHE A 50 3.71 3.07 -0.04
CA PHE A 50 4.94 3.59 -0.62
C PHE A 50 4.58 4.31 -1.92
N TYR A 51 4.98 5.56 -2.04
CA TYR A 51 4.74 6.39 -3.22
C TYR A 51 6.06 6.86 -3.81
N PHE A 52 6.23 6.64 -5.12
CA PHE A 52 7.41 7.04 -5.88
C PHE A 52 7.04 8.24 -6.75
N GLN A 53 7.57 9.41 -6.42
CA GLN A 53 7.20 10.68 -7.08
C GLN A 53 7.41 10.62 -8.60
N GLU A 54 8.60 10.15 -9.02
CA GLU A 54 8.93 9.96 -10.45
C GLU A 54 8.53 8.57 -10.97
N GLY A 55 8.02 7.71 -10.09
CA GLY A 55 7.80 6.31 -10.33
C GLY A 55 9.05 5.47 -10.18
N ALA A 56 8.88 4.16 -10.18
CA ALA A 56 9.97 3.21 -10.02
C ALA A 56 9.83 2.03 -10.98
N ASN A 57 10.95 1.53 -11.47
CA ASN A 57 10.98 0.24 -12.16
C ASN A 57 10.89 -0.88 -11.10
N PHE A 58 10.19 -1.94 -11.43
CA PHE A 58 10.10 -3.10 -10.55
C PHE A 58 10.33 -4.40 -11.29
N ALA A 59 10.82 -5.39 -10.55
CA ALA A 59 10.83 -6.80 -10.95
C ALA A 59 10.10 -7.60 -9.87
N ALA A 60 9.34 -8.60 -10.25
CA ALA A 60 8.57 -9.41 -9.32
C ALA A 60 8.59 -10.88 -9.72
N VAL A 61 8.61 -11.73 -8.70
CA VAL A 61 8.35 -13.17 -8.81
C VAL A 61 7.06 -13.48 -8.05
N TYR A 62 6.28 -14.40 -8.59
CA TYR A 62 4.99 -14.76 -8.02
C TYR A 62 4.93 -16.25 -7.72
N THR A 63 4.01 -16.63 -6.85
CA THR A 63 3.76 -18.04 -6.54
C THR A 63 3.33 -18.82 -7.78
N THR A 64 3.69 -20.09 -7.83
CA THR A 64 3.18 -21.07 -8.80
C THR A 64 1.89 -21.74 -8.35
N SER A 65 1.36 -21.38 -7.17
CA SER A 65 0.08 -21.89 -6.67
C SER A 65 -1.06 -21.56 -7.64
N LYS A 66 -1.96 -22.53 -7.83
CA LYS A 66 -3.20 -22.31 -8.59
C LYS A 66 -4.20 -21.42 -7.87
N VAL A 67 -4.03 -21.27 -6.55
CA VAL A 67 -4.86 -20.40 -5.70
C VAL A 67 -4.06 -19.14 -5.39
N THR A 68 -4.48 -18.03 -5.93
CA THR A 68 -3.85 -16.72 -5.78
C THR A 68 -4.79 -15.70 -5.16
N SER A 69 -4.24 -14.73 -4.45
CA SER A 69 -5.01 -13.60 -3.92
C SER A 69 -5.45 -12.64 -5.03
N ALA A 70 -6.46 -11.83 -4.75
CA ALA A 70 -6.88 -10.77 -5.66
C ALA A 70 -5.75 -9.76 -5.92
N SER A 71 -4.89 -9.51 -4.94
CA SER A 71 -3.71 -8.64 -5.07
C SER A 71 -2.69 -9.22 -6.06
N ILE A 72 -2.38 -10.51 -5.99
CA ILE A 72 -1.49 -11.17 -6.96
C ILE A 72 -2.11 -11.12 -8.36
N ASN A 73 -3.40 -11.44 -8.48
CA ASN A 73 -4.11 -11.41 -9.76
C ASN A 73 -4.17 -10.00 -10.37
N TRP A 74 -4.20 -8.96 -9.53
CA TRP A 74 -4.07 -7.58 -9.96
C TRP A 74 -2.68 -7.30 -10.53
N ASN A 75 -1.64 -7.60 -9.76
CA ASN A 75 -0.26 -7.31 -10.11
C ASN A 75 0.18 -8.02 -11.40
N LEU A 76 -0.26 -9.26 -11.62
CA LEU A 76 0.01 -10.04 -12.84
C LEU A 76 -0.56 -9.40 -14.12
N LYS A 77 -1.56 -8.53 -14.01
CA LYS A 77 -2.14 -7.80 -15.16
C LYS A 77 -1.32 -6.58 -15.56
N ILE A 78 -0.42 -6.11 -14.70
CA ILE A 78 0.43 -4.95 -14.96
C ILE A 78 1.56 -5.38 -15.88
N LYS A 79 1.50 -4.95 -17.14
CA LYS A 79 2.47 -5.32 -18.18
C LYS A 79 3.70 -4.41 -18.23
N ARG A 80 3.57 -3.18 -17.74
CA ARG A 80 4.68 -2.25 -17.61
C ARG A 80 5.43 -2.56 -16.33
N HIS A 81 6.74 -2.69 -16.41
CA HIS A 81 7.61 -2.85 -15.23
C HIS A 81 7.89 -1.51 -14.55
N PHE A 82 6.84 -0.70 -14.38
CA PHE A 82 6.91 0.65 -13.82
C PHE A 82 5.68 0.92 -12.96
N VAL A 83 5.89 1.47 -11.78
CA VAL A 83 4.83 1.77 -10.79
C VAL A 83 5.02 3.13 -10.15
N LYS A 84 3.92 3.72 -9.71
CA LYS A 84 3.89 4.96 -8.90
C LYS A 84 3.67 4.67 -7.43
N ALA A 85 3.01 3.57 -7.07
CA ALA A 85 2.80 3.24 -5.67
C ALA A 85 2.61 1.75 -5.41
N ILE A 86 2.95 1.37 -4.17
CA ILE A 86 2.69 0.04 -3.60
C ILE A 86 1.87 0.24 -2.33
N MET A 87 0.69 -0.35 -2.26
CA MET A 87 -0.15 -0.35 -1.07
C MET A 87 -0.21 -1.74 -0.46
N VAL A 88 -0.02 -1.81 0.85
CA VAL A 88 -0.04 -3.06 1.62
C VAL A 88 -1.11 -2.96 2.69
N ASN A 89 -1.93 -4.01 2.85
CA ASN A 89 -2.76 -4.17 4.03
C ASN A 89 -2.39 -5.45 4.80
N THR A 90 -2.56 -5.39 6.12
CA THR A 90 -2.50 -6.55 7.00
C THR A 90 -3.90 -6.99 7.42
N GLN A 91 -4.04 -7.96 8.31
CA GLN A 91 -5.25 -8.57 8.84
C GLN A 91 -5.97 -9.49 7.86
N ASN A 92 -6.13 -9.13 6.60
CA ASN A 92 -6.89 -9.89 5.61
C ASN A 92 -6.06 -10.11 4.34
N ALA A 93 -5.89 -11.37 3.92
CA ALA A 93 -5.05 -11.74 2.79
C ALA A 93 -5.69 -11.50 1.41
N ASN A 94 -6.95 -11.09 1.33
CA ASN A 94 -7.76 -10.97 0.13
C ASN A 94 -7.69 -12.22 -0.78
N THR A 95 -7.70 -13.40 -0.13
CA THR A 95 -7.61 -14.72 -0.75
C THR A 95 -8.88 -15.50 -0.42
N PHE A 96 -9.44 -16.21 -1.40
CA PHE A 96 -10.75 -16.86 -1.32
C PHE A 96 -11.92 -15.89 -1.08
N THR A 97 -11.77 -14.65 -1.45
CA THR A 97 -12.77 -13.58 -1.29
C THR A 97 -13.69 -13.43 -2.53
N GLY A 98 -13.43 -14.24 -3.56
CA GLY A 98 -14.23 -14.29 -4.78
C GLY A 98 -14.24 -12.97 -5.56
N ILE A 99 -15.35 -12.76 -6.28
CA ILE A 99 -15.54 -11.56 -7.12
C ILE A 99 -15.57 -10.28 -6.26
N LYS A 100 -16.16 -10.35 -5.07
CA LYS A 100 -16.24 -9.19 -4.16
C LYS A 100 -14.86 -8.66 -3.76
N GLY A 101 -13.89 -9.54 -3.46
CA GLY A 101 -12.53 -9.14 -3.12
C GLY A 101 -11.82 -8.44 -4.27
N ALA A 102 -12.01 -8.91 -5.51
CA ALA A 102 -11.43 -8.29 -6.70
C ALA A 102 -12.09 -6.93 -7.02
N GLN A 103 -13.43 -6.82 -6.88
CA GLN A 103 -14.16 -5.57 -7.06
C GLN A 103 -13.76 -4.54 -6.00
N GLY A 104 -13.69 -4.94 -4.73
CA GLY A 104 -13.25 -4.08 -3.64
C GLY A 104 -11.83 -3.56 -3.87
N LEU A 105 -10.90 -4.40 -4.33
CA LEU A 105 -9.55 -3.96 -4.68
C LEU A 105 -9.55 -2.92 -5.81
N LYS A 106 -10.41 -3.08 -6.82
CA LYS A 106 -10.56 -2.11 -7.91
C LYS A 106 -11.08 -0.76 -7.40
N GLU A 107 -12.02 -0.76 -6.45
CA GLU A 107 -12.51 0.48 -5.84
C GLU A 107 -11.42 1.19 -5.04
N ILE A 108 -10.62 0.45 -4.26
CA ILE A 108 -9.45 0.98 -3.55
C ILE A 108 -8.46 1.58 -4.56
N ALA A 109 -8.11 0.85 -5.63
CA ALA A 109 -7.19 1.32 -6.65
C ALA A 109 -7.65 2.61 -7.31
N THR A 110 -8.96 2.73 -7.62
CA THR A 110 -9.55 3.93 -8.22
C THR A 110 -9.45 5.12 -7.26
N THR A 111 -9.76 4.90 -5.97
CA THR A 111 -9.68 5.94 -4.95
C THR A 111 -8.23 6.37 -4.71
N LEU A 112 -7.30 5.42 -4.64
CA LEU A 112 -5.88 5.69 -4.44
C LEU A 112 -5.30 6.47 -5.62
N ALA A 113 -5.55 6.05 -6.86
CA ALA A 113 -5.09 6.75 -8.06
C ALA A 113 -5.58 8.20 -8.10
N LYS A 114 -6.85 8.45 -7.78
CA LYS A 114 -7.43 9.79 -7.69
C LYS A 114 -6.72 10.66 -6.65
N ASN A 115 -6.51 10.14 -5.42
CA ASN A 115 -5.88 10.90 -4.35
C ASN A 115 -4.40 11.19 -4.63
N LEU A 116 -3.66 10.25 -5.21
CA LEU A 116 -2.27 10.46 -5.62
C LEU A 116 -2.15 11.47 -6.76
N THR A 117 -3.07 11.45 -7.74
CA THR A 117 -3.14 12.48 -8.79
C THR A 117 -3.36 13.87 -8.20
N LEU A 118 -4.26 14.01 -7.23
CA LEU A 118 -4.50 15.30 -6.55
C LEU A 118 -3.25 15.77 -5.78
N LYS A 119 -2.55 14.85 -5.07
CA LYS A 119 -1.30 15.16 -4.38
C LYS A 119 -0.22 15.62 -5.36
N SER A 120 -0.02 14.90 -6.46
CA SER A 120 0.94 15.26 -7.52
C SER A 120 0.65 16.65 -8.09
N SER A 121 -0.63 16.96 -8.34
CA SER A 121 -1.05 18.27 -8.86
C SER A 121 -0.76 19.42 -7.91
N GLN A 122 -0.80 19.19 -6.60
CA GLN A 122 -0.50 20.22 -5.60
C GLN A 122 1.01 20.44 -5.43
N ALA A 123 1.83 19.41 -5.66
CA ALA A 123 3.29 19.49 -5.54
C ALA A 123 3.94 20.15 -6.77
N ALA A 124 3.39 19.94 -7.96
CA ALA A 124 3.96 20.42 -9.21
C ALA A 124 3.37 21.79 -9.61
N LYS A 125 4.20 22.82 -9.63
CA LYS A 125 3.86 24.10 -10.28
C LYS A 125 3.84 23.92 -11.81
N GLY A 126 2.77 23.32 -12.37
CA GLY A 126 2.55 23.40 -13.81
C GLY A 126 2.22 22.13 -14.60
N THR A 127 2.53 20.93 -14.16
CA THR A 127 2.15 19.68 -14.84
C THR A 127 1.63 18.64 -13.85
N SER A 128 0.31 18.43 -13.87
CA SER A 128 -0.32 17.37 -13.09
C SER A 128 -0.09 16.04 -13.79
N GLU A 129 0.73 15.17 -13.18
CA GLU A 129 0.87 13.81 -13.66
C GLU A 129 -0.31 12.95 -13.16
N VAL A 130 -1.05 12.37 -14.09
CA VAL A 130 -2.19 11.50 -13.77
C VAL A 130 -1.68 10.12 -13.38
N VAL A 131 -1.90 9.73 -12.12
CA VAL A 131 -1.63 8.36 -11.65
C VAL A 131 -2.77 7.45 -12.11
N LYS A 132 -2.42 6.38 -12.84
CA LYS A 132 -3.39 5.41 -13.35
C LYS A 132 -3.49 4.22 -12.38
N ILE A 133 -4.62 3.54 -12.38
CA ILE A 133 -4.79 2.31 -11.59
C ILE A 133 -3.78 1.20 -11.99
N THR A 134 -3.27 1.25 -13.22
CA THR A 134 -2.22 0.35 -13.74
C THR A 134 -0.82 0.69 -13.25
N ASP A 135 -0.66 1.79 -12.54
CA ASP A 135 0.61 2.22 -11.94
C ASP A 135 0.69 1.84 -10.45
N LEU A 136 -0.26 1.02 -9.97
CA LEU A 136 -0.40 0.64 -8.57
C LEU A 136 -0.20 -0.86 -8.38
N LEU A 137 0.65 -1.24 -7.43
CA LEU A 137 0.79 -2.61 -6.93
C LEU A 137 0.11 -2.75 -5.57
N PHE A 138 -0.36 -3.96 -5.28
CA PHE A 138 -1.00 -4.30 -4.02
C PHE A 138 -0.41 -5.55 -3.39
N ALA A 139 -0.30 -5.54 -2.07
CA ALA A 139 -0.01 -6.71 -1.27
C ALA A 139 -1.01 -6.80 -0.10
N SER A 140 -1.37 -8.02 0.26
CA SER A 140 -2.29 -8.28 1.37
C SER A 140 -1.78 -9.47 2.16
N THR A 141 -1.84 -9.39 3.48
CA THR A 141 -1.48 -10.51 4.36
C THR A 141 -2.46 -10.62 5.52
N GLY A 142 -2.61 -11.81 6.09
CA GLY A 142 -3.47 -12.07 7.23
C GLY A 142 -4.40 -13.26 6.99
N VAL A 143 -5.63 -13.18 7.52
CA VAL A 143 -6.60 -14.26 7.47
C VAL A 143 -7.08 -14.51 6.05
N ILE A 144 -7.19 -15.78 5.69
CA ILE A 144 -7.66 -16.25 4.38
C ILE A 144 -9.13 -16.64 4.49
N GLY A 145 -9.94 -16.27 3.48
CA GLY A 145 -11.35 -16.70 3.38
C GLY A 145 -12.35 -15.80 4.11
N GLU A 146 -11.89 -14.81 4.85
CA GLU A 146 -12.76 -13.77 5.42
C GLU A 146 -13.13 -12.72 4.38
N GLU A 147 -14.26 -12.03 4.61
CA GLU A 147 -14.70 -10.95 3.72
C GLU A 147 -13.66 -9.82 3.71
N PHE A 148 -13.28 -9.39 2.51
CA PHE A 148 -12.29 -8.33 2.36
C PHE A 148 -12.88 -6.97 2.77
N PRO A 149 -12.31 -6.29 3.78
CA PRO A 149 -12.89 -5.08 4.38
C PRO A 149 -12.61 -3.83 3.52
N TYR A 150 -12.87 -3.92 2.21
CA TYR A 150 -12.49 -2.91 1.23
C TYR A 150 -13.07 -1.53 1.51
N THR A 151 -14.24 -1.44 2.12
CA THR A 151 -14.89 -0.17 2.46
C THR A 151 -14.11 0.59 3.52
N LYS A 152 -13.66 -0.09 4.58
CA LYS A 152 -12.79 0.52 5.61
C LYS A 152 -11.48 1.02 4.97
N ILE A 153 -10.84 0.15 4.20
CA ILE A 153 -9.58 0.48 3.51
C ILE A 153 -9.77 1.68 2.57
N LYS A 154 -10.77 1.65 1.71
CA LYS A 154 -11.07 2.72 0.76
C LYS A 154 -11.29 4.07 1.44
N ASN A 155 -12.03 4.08 2.53
CA ASN A 155 -12.35 5.30 3.27
C ASN A 155 -11.12 5.90 3.98
N THR A 156 -10.11 5.08 4.28
CA THR A 156 -8.84 5.51 4.93
C THR A 156 -7.79 5.99 3.90
N VAL A 157 -7.95 5.69 2.61
CA VAL A 157 -7.00 6.09 1.55
C VAL A 157 -6.69 7.60 1.55
N PRO A 158 -7.65 8.53 1.70
CA PRO A 158 -7.32 9.96 1.73
C PRO A 158 -6.38 10.35 2.85
N GLU A 159 -6.56 9.77 4.04
CA GLU A 159 -5.66 9.99 5.18
C GLU A 159 -4.27 9.40 4.92
N LEU A 160 -4.22 8.17 4.39
CA LEU A 160 -2.98 7.49 4.04
C LEU A 160 -2.15 8.33 3.06
N VAL A 161 -2.78 8.88 2.01
CA VAL A 161 -2.11 9.76 1.03
C VAL A 161 -1.68 11.09 1.66
N LYS A 162 -2.51 11.68 2.55
CA LYS A 162 -2.18 12.94 3.24
C LYS A 162 -0.96 12.80 4.16
N LYS A 163 -0.74 11.62 4.74
CA LYS A 163 0.38 11.34 5.66
C LYS A 163 1.68 10.95 4.95
N LEU A 164 1.70 10.85 3.62
CA LEU A 164 2.92 10.58 2.86
C LEU A 164 3.98 11.63 3.13
N LYS A 165 5.17 11.19 3.50
CA LYS A 165 6.36 12.01 3.78
C LYS A 165 7.64 11.26 3.45
N ILE A 166 8.68 12.00 3.14
CA ILE A 166 10.06 11.49 3.07
C ILE A 166 10.53 11.36 4.52
N GLU A 167 10.88 10.16 4.93
CA GLU A 167 11.42 9.89 6.27
C GLU A 167 12.83 9.34 6.16
#